data_ba04501c779fafba7faa5f4e9f960ecf
#
_entry.id   ba04501c779fafba7faa5f4e9f960ecf
#
_cell.length_a   1.000
_cell.length_b   1.000
_cell.length_c   1.000
_cell.angle_alpha   90.00
_cell.angle_beta   90.00
_cell.angle_gamma   90.00
#
_symmetry.space_group_name_H-M   'P 1'
#
loop_
_entity.id
_entity.type
_entity.pdbx_description
1 polymer ?
#
loop_
_entity_poly.entity_id
_entity_poly.type
_entity_poly.pdbx_seq_one_letter_code
_entity_poly.pdbx_strand_id
1 'polypeptide(L)'
;GDSGYGPHFEKIGKKFADIDLAILENGQYNKDWSLIHTMPEYLGKEMVELDANRYMTVHHSKFCLSKHSYTEPLENAKRAAQESGKPVLMPQMGEVVYLE
;
A
#
# COMPACT_ATOMS: atom_id res chain seq x y z
N GLY A 1 6.84 5.83 -3.52
CA GLY A 1 6.71 5.87 -4.97
C GLY A 1 6.46 4.49 -5.55
N ASP A 2 6.54 4.38 -6.86
CA ASP A 2 6.33 3.11 -7.55
C ASP A 2 7.36 2.08 -7.13
N SER A 3 6.89 0.90 -6.73
CA SER A 3 7.78 -0.17 -6.28
C SER A 3 7.05 -1.52 -6.32
N GLY A 4 7.64 -2.49 -6.97
CA GLY A 4 7.25 -3.88 -6.80
C GLY A 4 7.70 -4.41 -5.44
N TYR A 5 7.16 -5.55 -5.06
CA TYR A 5 7.58 -6.22 -3.84
C TYR A 5 9.04 -6.67 -3.93
N GLY A 6 9.78 -6.53 -2.84
CA GLY A 6 11.16 -6.96 -2.75
C GLY A 6 11.68 -6.96 -1.31
N PRO A 7 12.93 -7.37 -1.10
CA PRO A 7 13.51 -7.47 0.24
C PRO A 7 13.75 -6.13 0.93
N HIS A 8 13.61 -5.03 0.21
CA HIS A 8 13.82 -3.68 0.76
C HIS A 8 12.78 -3.31 1.83
N PHE A 9 11.56 -3.82 1.75
CA PHE A 9 10.52 -3.54 2.75
C PHE A 9 10.93 -4.04 4.13
N GLU A 10 11.40 -5.28 4.23
CA GLU A 10 11.88 -5.85 5.49
C GLU A 10 13.12 -5.12 6.00
N LYS A 11 14.05 -4.79 5.11
CA LYS A 11 15.28 -4.06 5.47
C LYS A 11 14.97 -2.67 6.03
N ILE A 12 14.04 -1.95 5.41
CA ILE A 12 13.60 -0.63 5.89
C ILE A 12 12.94 -0.75 7.26
N GLY A 13 12.05 -1.71 7.42
CA GLY A 13 11.35 -1.95 8.68
C GLY A 13 12.29 -2.27 9.84
N LYS A 14 13.34 -3.04 9.57
CA LYS A 14 14.36 -3.37 10.58
C LYS A 14 15.28 -2.20 10.90
N LYS A 15 15.58 -1.37 9.90
CA LYS A 15 16.48 -0.22 10.07
C LYS A 15 15.81 0.96 10.76
N PHE A 16 14.55 1.21 10.47
CA PHE A 16 13.81 2.37 10.96
C PHE A 16 12.60 1.91 11.77
N ALA A 17 12.76 1.81 13.09
CA ALA A 17 11.66 1.49 13.99
C ALA A 17 10.72 2.69 14.14
N ASP A 18 9.46 2.42 14.53
CA ASP A 18 8.44 3.43 14.83
C ASP A 18 8.13 4.39 13.66
N ILE A 19 8.01 3.85 12.45
CA ILE A 19 7.50 4.63 11.32
C ILE A 19 6.05 5.01 11.62
N ASP A 20 5.75 6.31 11.67
CA ASP A 20 4.41 6.80 12.01
C ASP A 20 3.40 6.49 10.91
N LEU A 21 3.79 6.69 9.66
CA LEU A 21 2.95 6.48 8.50
C LEU A 21 3.79 5.99 7.31
N ALA A 22 3.37 4.90 6.71
CA ALA A 22 3.91 4.47 5.42
C ALA A 22 2.86 4.69 4.33
N ILE A 23 3.28 5.34 3.26
CA ILE A 23 2.43 5.58 2.09
C ILE A 23 2.90 4.64 0.98
N LEU A 24 2.06 3.66 0.65
CA LEU A 24 2.38 2.60 -0.29
C LEU A 24 1.59 2.75 -1.58
N GLU A 25 2.19 2.40 -2.71
CA GLU A 25 1.44 2.30 -3.93
C GLU A 25 0.50 1.09 -3.90
N ASN A 26 -0.67 1.24 -4.49
CA ASN A 26 -1.71 0.21 -4.50
C ASN A 26 -2.62 0.44 -5.71
N GLY A 27 -2.04 0.43 -6.90
CA GLY A 27 -2.80 0.60 -8.12
C GLY A 27 -1.94 0.47 -9.35
N GLN A 28 -2.58 0.45 -10.51
CA GLN A 28 -1.89 0.31 -11.81
C GLN A 28 -1.05 -0.98 -11.90
N TYR A 29 -1.40 -2.00 -11.09
CA TYR A 29 -0.70 -3.27 -11.12
C TYR A 29 -1.14 -4.13 -12.30
N ASN A 30 -0.19 -4.87 -12.83
CA ASN A 30 -0.35 -5.84 -13.90
C ASN A 30 0.78 -6.86 -13.74
N LYS A 31 0.53 -8.11 -14.08
CA LYS A 31 1.55 -9.16 -14.00
C LYS A 31 2.82 -8.80 -14.78
N ASP A 32 2.65 -8.09 -15.88
CA ASP A 32 3.77 -7.65 -16.71
C ASP A 32 4.62 -6.55 -16.04
N TRP A 33 4.09 -5.89 -14.99
CA TRP A 33 4.71 -4.79 -14.28
C TRP A 33 5.05 -5.14 -12.83
N SER A 34 5.16 -6.41 -12.51
CA SER A 34 5.38 -6.88 -11.13
C SER A 34 6.69 -6.39 -10.49
N LEU A 35 7.67 -5.99 -11.30
CA LEU A 35 8.94 -5.45 -10.80
C LEU A 35 8.85 -3.96 -10.46
N ILE A 36 7.86 -3.25 -10.98
CA ILE A 36 7.73 -1.80 -10.79
C ILE A 36 6.47 -1.41 -10.00
N HIS A 37 5.50 -2.30 -9.88
CA HIS A 37 4.27 -2.07 -9.13
C HIS A 37 3.97 -3.22 -8.18
N THR A 38 3.46 -2.90 -6.99
CA THR A 38 3.06 -3.89 -6.01
C THR A 38 1.84 -4.67 -6.51
N MET A 39 1.97 -5.99 -6.58
CA MET A 39 0.84 -6.86 -6.87
C MET A 39 -0.06 -6.99 -5.63
N PRO A 40 -1.38 -7.18 -5.81
CA PRO A 40 -2.33 -7.21 -4.69
C PRO A 40 -1.98 -8.21 -3.59
N GLU A 41 -1.45 -9.37 -3.94
CA GLU A 41 -1.10 -10.42 -2.99
C GLU A 41 0.06 -10.06 -2.06
N TYR A 42 0.85 -9.03 -2.39
CA TYR A 42 2.01 -8.63 -1.60
C TYR A 42 1.77 -7.40 -0.72
N LEU A 43 0.66 -6.68 -0.89
CA LEU A 43 0.42 -5.45 -0.16
C LEU A 43 0.42 -5.66 1.36
N GLY A 44 -0.32 -6.67 1.84
CA GLY A 44 -0.35 -7.00 3.27
C GLY A 44 1.03 -7.42 3.80
N LYS A 45 1.79 -8.15 3.01
CA LYS A 45 3.15 -8.58 3.37
C LYS A 45 4.10 -7.39 3.50
N GLU A 46 4.03 -6.42 2.58
CA GLU A 46 4.81 -5.18 2.67
C GLU A 46 4.51 -4.44 3.97
N MET A 47 3.23 -4.38 4.35
CA MET A 47 2.82 -3.72 5.58
C MET A 47 3.38 -4.41 6.83
N VAL A 48 3.36 -5.73 6.87
CA VAL A 48 3.95 -6.50 7.98
C VAL A 48 5.46 -6.28 8.05
N GLU A 49 6.14 -6.30 6.94
CA GLU A 49 7.60 -6.19 6.88
C GLU A 49 8.10 -4.79 7.23
N LEU A 50 7.41 -3.73 6.77
CA LEU A 50 7.71 -2.35 7.15
C LEU A 50 7.40 -2.07 8.61
N ASP A 51 6.39 -2.71 9.15
CA ASP A 51 5.95 -2.57 10.54
C ASP A 51 5.72 -1.10 10.97
N ALA A 52 5.12 -0.31 10.10
CA ALA A 52 4.71 1.05 10.41
C ALA A 52 3.46 1.06 11.30
N ASN A 53 3.24 2.15 11.99
CA ASN A 53 2.08 2.29 12.87
C ASN A 53 0.78 2.44 12.10
N ARG A 54 0.81 3.10 10.95
CA ARG A 54 -0.34 3.34 10.07
C ARG A 54 0.08 3.30 8.62
N TYR A 55 -0.89 3.07 7.75
CA TYR A 55 -0.66 3.02 6.31
C TYR A 55 -1.70 3.84 5.57
N MET A 56 -1.31 4.37 4.44
CA MET A 56 -2.22 4.95 3.44
C MET A 56 -1.78 4.45 2.08
N THR A 57 -2.71 4.22 1.19
CA THR A 57 -2.37 3.79 -0.16
C THR A 57 -2.62 4.89 -1.17
N VAL A 58 -1.81 4.91 -2.22
CA VAL A 58 -1.88 5.89 -3.30
C VAL A 58 -1.81 5.17 -4.66
N HIS A 59 -1.80 5.93 -5.73
CA HIS A 59 -1.69 5.43 -7.10
C HIS A 59 -2.99 4.79 -7.61
N HIS A 60 -4.12 5.20 -7.03
CA HIS A 60 -5.46 4.71 -7.40
C HIS A 60 -6.50 5.84 -7.31
N SER A 61 -7.74 5.51 -7.65
CA SER A 61 -8.93 6.35 -7.43
C SER A 61 -8.99 7.63 -8.28
N LYS A 62 -8.19 7.71 -9.33
CA LYS A 62 -8.27 8.81 -10.30
C LYS A 62 -8.28 8.27 -11.73
N PHE A 63 -7.24 7.59 -12.14
CA PHE A 63 -7.15 6.92 -13.44
C PHE A 63 -6.87 5.44 -13.23
N CYS A 64 -7.31 4.60 -14.16
CA CYS A 64 -6.91 3.19 -14.22
C CYS A 64 -6.26 2.96 -15.58
N LEU A 65 -4.94 2.95 -15.61
CA LEU A 65 -4.13 2.70 -16.81
C LEU A 65 -3.85 1.21 -17.01
N SER A 66 -4.08 0.42 -15.98
CA SER A 66 -3.86 -1.02 -15.97
C SER A 66 -5.15 -1.78 -16.26
N LYS A 67 -5.15 -3.08 -16.02
CA LYS A 67 -6.25 -3.99 -16.36
C LYS A 67 -7.20 -4.31 -15.19
N HIS A 68 -6.96 -3.76 -13.99
CA HIS A 68 -7.85 -3.95 -12.85
C HIS A 68 -9.03 -2.97 -12.89
N SER A 69 -10.08 -3.25 -12.11
CA SER A 69 -11.20 -2.33 -11.98
C SER A 69 -10.79 -1.09 -11.18
N TYR A 70 -11.55 0.00 -11.35
CA TYR A 70 -11.31 1.27 -10.67
C TYR A 70 -11.35 1.15 -9.13
N THR A 71 -12.25 0.31 -8.61
CA THR A 71 -12.45 0.16 -7.16
C THR A 71 -11.62 -0.94 -6.51
N GLU A 72 -11.02 -1.82 -7.29
CA GLU A 72 -10.25 -2.96 -6.78
C GLU A 72 -9.13 -2.56 -5.82
N PRO A 73 -8.34 -1.48 -6.08
CA PRO A 73 -7.31 -1.07 -5.12
C PRO A 73 -7.83 -0.78 -3.72
N LEU A 74 -9.02 -0.18 -3.58
CA LEU A 74 -9.61 0.09 -2.26
C LEU A 74 -10.00 -1.20 -1.55
N GLU A 75 -10.49 -2.20 -2.28
CA GLU A 75 -10.78 -3.53 -1.74
C GLU A 75 -9.52 -4.23 -1.28
N ASN A 76 -8.43 -4.11 -2.07
CA ASN A 76 -7.13 -4.65 -1.72
C ASN A 76 -6.56 -4.00 -0.46
N ALA A 77 -6.74 -2.69 -0.28
CA ALA A 77 -6.32 -1.98 0.93
C ALA A 77 -7.06 -2.51 2.17
N LYS A 78 -8.36 -2.73 2.07
CA LYS A 78 -9.16 -3.30 3.16
C LYS A 78 -8.69 -4.71 3.51
N ARG A 79 -8.44 -5.55 2.51
CA ARG A 79 -7.94 -6.90 2.71
C ARG A 79 -6.56 -6.89 3.36
N ALA A 80 -5.66 -6.04 2.90
CA ALA A 80 -4.32 -5.90 3.46
C ALA A 80 -4.37 -5.44 4.92
N ALA A 81 -5.29 -4.55 5.28
CA ALA A 81 -5.51 -4.15 6.67
C ALA A 81 -5.89 -5.35 7.55
N GLN A 82 -6.78 -6.21 7.06
CA GLN A 82 -7.19 -7.41 7.77
C GLN A 82 -6.04 -8.43 7.89
N GLU A 83 -5.32 -8.67 6.81
CA GLU A 83 -4.21 -9.62 6.79
C GLU A 83 -3.04 -9.20 7.69
N SER A 84 -2.72 -7.91 7.69
CA SER A 84 -1.58 -7.37 8.46
C SER A 84 -1.93 -7.03 9.90
N GLY A 85 -3.19 -6.82 10.22
CA GLY A 85 -3.63 -6.30 11.51
C GLY A 85 -3.25 -4.83 11.73
N LYS A 86 -2.88 -4.11 10.66
CA LYS A 86 -2.44 -2.71 10.74
C LYS A 86 -3.53 -1.76 10.27
N PRO A 87 -3.66 -0.56 10.87
CA PRO A 87 -4.64 0.42 10.41
C PRO A 87 -4.26 1.00 9.05
N VAL A 88 -5.23 1.06 8.15
CA VAL A 88 -5.09 1.68 6.83
C VAL A 88 -6.04 2.85 6.74
N LEU A 89 -5.50 4.04 6.49
CA LEU A 89 -6.26 5.25 6.29
C LEU A 89 -6.77 5.29 4.85
N MET A 90 -8.07 5.51 4.67
CA MET A 90 -8.70 5.59 3.35
C MET A 90 -9.50 6.89 3.24
N PRO A 91 -8.83 8.06 3.21
CA PRO A 91 -9.54 9.33 3.13
C PRO A 91 -10.21 9.51 1.78
N GLN A 92 -11.31 10.24 1.78
CA GLN A 92 -11.94 10.70 0.54
C GLN A 92 -11.11 11.84 -0.07
N MET A 93 -11.32 12.10 -1.35
CA MET A 93 -10.65 13.22 -2.02
C MET A 93 -10.89 14.53 -1.28
N GLY A 94 -9.80 15.22 -0.93
CA GLY A 94 -9.86 16.49 -0.23
C GLY A 94 -10.07 16.40 1.28
N GLU A 95 -10.26 15.21 1.81
CA GLU A 95 -10.40 15.00 3.26
C GLU A 95 -9.05 15.18 3.95
N VAL A 96 -9.04 15.93 5.05
CA VAL A 96 -7.85 16.12 5.89
C VAL A 96 -7.81 15.01 6.94
N VAL A 97 -6.65 14.36 7.06
CA VAL A 97 -6.43 13.30 8.05
C VAL A 97 -5.34 13.76 9.02
N TYR A 98 -5.62 13.62 10.32
CA TYR A 98 -4.67 13.96 11.38
C TYR A 98 -4.01 12.69 11.92
N LEU A 99 -2.69 12.73 12.08
CA LEU A 99 -1.90 11.64 12.65
C LEU A 99 -1.64 11.90 14.13
N GLU A 100 -2.61 11.51 14.93
CA GLU A 100 -2.53 11.69 16.40
C GLU A 100 -2.20 10.40 17.12
#